data_7c39a50695a912e4a83e8136c8474aad
#
_entry.id   7c39a50695a912e4a83e8136c8474aad
#
_cell.length_a   1.000
_cell.length_b   1.000
_cell.length_c   1.000
_cell.angle_alpha   90.00
_cell.angle_beta   90.00
_cell.angle_gamma   90.00
#
_symmetry.space_group_name_H-M   'P 1'
#
loop_
_entity.id
_entity.type
_entity.pdbx_description
1 polymer ?
#
loop_
_entity_poly.entity_id
_entity_poly.type
_entity_poly.pdbx_seq_one_letter_code
_entity_poly.pdbx_strand_id
1 'polypeptide(L)'
;PPASGGDLLGSLLGPGAAAAVPRGAAPTTGVEAFIHSIVAPHIVPDTSAQTQSYTSAVDAAIAEQMRKLLHEPAFQQMEAAWRGVQWLIANAELDEDLQLHLFDVTRDELLADVVAAQGQLTQTGLYRALADRWRNVPGGQSWSALVGLYRFGPGDTDVGLLAALGMIAAIQAVTQSARN
;
A
#
# COMPACT_ATOMS: atom_id res chain seq x y z
N PRO A 1 22.75 -25.05 -9.56
CA PRO A 1 21.81 -25.72 -10.43
C PRO A 1 20.40 -25.28 -10.05
N PRO A 2 19.54 -24.88 -11.03
CA PRO A 2 18.20 -24.41 -10.73
C PRO A 2 17.33 -25.59 -10.28
N ALA A 3 16.64 -25.45 -9.16
CA ALA A 3 15.65 -26.40 -8.68
C ALA A 3 14.50 -26.47 -9.71
N SER A 4 14.25 -27.69 -10.21
CA SER A 4 13.19 -27.95 -11.18
C SER A 4 11.82 -27.75 -10.53
N GLY A 5 10.93 -27.05 -11.25
CA GLY A 5 9.58 -26.66 -10.80
C GLY A 5 8.59 -27.79 -10.49
N GLY A 6 9.04 -29.06 -10.48
CA GLY A 6 8.22 -30.21 -10.08
C GLY A 6 8.07 -30.41 -8.56
N ASP A 7 8.96 -29.85 -7.78
CA ASP A 7 9.02 -30.12 -6.33
C ASP A 7 8.13 -29.17 -5.50
N LEU A 8 7.77 -28.02 -6.06
CA LEU A 8 6.91 -27.05 -5.39
C LEU A 8 5.44 -27.51 -5.31
N LEU A 9 4.96 -28.23 -6.32
CA LEU A 9 3.61 -28.79 -6.33
C LEU A 9 3.47 -29.96 -5.35
N GLY A 10 4.50 -30.78 -5.20
CA GLY A 10 4.55 -31.86 -4.21
C GLY A 10 4.56 -31.37 -2.77
N SER A 11 5.20 -30.23 -2.51
CA SER A 11 5.24 -29.60 -1.18
C SER A 11 3.93 -28.92 -0.78
N LEU A 12 3.16 -28.44 -1.76
CA LEU A 12 1.85 -27.80 -1.55
C LEU A 12 0.71 -28.79 -1.35
N LEU A 13 0.83 -30.00 -1.91
CA LEU A 13 -0.24 -30.99 -1.93
C LEU A 13 -0.10 -32.06 -0.84
N GLY A 14 0.65 -31.93 0.20
CA GLY A 14 0.77 -32.83 1.35
C GLY A 14 0.51 -34.31 1.09
N PRO A 15 1.02 -35.27 1.90
CA PRO A 15 0.94 -36.72 1.64
C PRO A 15 -0.46 -37.34 1.76
N GLY A 16 -1.55 -36.57 1.69
CA GLY A 16 -2.92 -37.04 1.82
C GLY A 16 -3.78 -36.98 0.57
N ALA A 17 -3.27 -36.45 -0.56
CA ALA A 17 -4.08 -36.22 -1.77
C ALA A 17 -4.20 -37.48 -2.68
N ALA A 18 -3.74 -38.63 -2.25
CA ALA A 18 -4.10 -39.91 -2.90
C ALA A 18 -5.44 -40.38 -2.34
N ALA A 19 -6.47 -39.53 -2.36
CA ALA A 19 -7.83 -39.95 -2.02
C ALA A 19 -8.41 -40.81 -3.13
N ALA A 20 -8.74 -42.00 -2.77
CA ALA A 20 -9.33 -43.07 -3.56
C ALA A 20 -10.40 -42.55 -4.53
N VAL A 21 -10.15 -42.78 -5.82
CA VAL A 21 -11.22 -42.77 -6.83
C VAL A 21 -12.23 -43.82 -6.37
N PRO A 22 -13.52 -43.48 -6.14
CA PRO A 22 -14.51 -44.50 -5.83
C PRO A 22 -14.60 -45.42 -7.04
N ARG A 23 -14.05 -46.64 -6.94
CA ARG A 23 -14.30 -47.69 -7.92
C ARG A 23 -15.81 -47.92 -7.88
N GLY A 24 -16.49 -47.50 -8.95
CA GLY A 24 -17.89 -47.84 -9.15
C GLY A 24 -18.10 -49.31 -8.92
N ALA A 25 -19.15 -49.69 -8.20
CA ALA A 25 -19.53 -51.08 -7.98
C ALA A 25 -19.62 -51.81 -9.31
N ALA A 26 -19.09 -53.00 -9.37
CA ALA A 26 -19.17 -53.80 -10.61
C ALA A 26 -20.61 -54.01 -11.00
N PRO A 27 -20.96 -53.91 -12.26
CA PRO A 27 -22.32 -54.08 -12.74
C PRO A 27 -22.84 -55.49 -12.44
N THR A 28 -24.01 -55.57 -11.82
CA THR A 28 -24.60 -56.83 -11.33
C THR A 28 -25.47 -57.58 -12.35
N THR A 29 -25.78 -56.97 -13.49
CA THR A 29 -26.59 -57.56 -14.57
C THR A 29 -25.95 -57.27 -15.92
N GLY A 30 -26.16 -58.19 -16.89
CA GLY A 30 -25.57 -58.06 -18.23
C GLY A 30 -26.02 -56.81 -19.00
N VAL A 31 -27.22 -56.32 -18.68
CA VAL A 31 -27.73 -55.06 -19.27
C VAL A 31 -26.98 -53.86 -18.71
N GLU A 32 -26.72 -53.81 -17.41
CA GLU A 32 -25.94 -52.74 -16.78
C GLU A 32 -24.50 -52.71 -17.29
N ALA A 33 -23.87 -53.90 -17.48
CA ALA A 33 -22.54 -53.97 -18.06
C ALA A 33 -22.51 -53.47 -19.51
N PHE A 34 -23.55 -53.72 -20.26
CA PHE A 34 -23.69 -53.23 -21.64
C PHE A 34 -23.90 -51.71 -21.67
N ILE A 35 -24.78 -51.19 -20.85
CA ILE A 35 -25.02 -49.75 -20.74
C ILE A 35 -23.70 -49.07 -20.29
N HIS A 36 -23.04 -49.62 -19.30
CA HIS A 36 -21.77 -49.06 -18.82
C HIS A 36 -20.69 -49.05 -19.91
N SER A 37 -20.60 -50.09 -20.75
CA SER A 37 -19.63 -50.13 -21.86
C SER A 37 -19.85 -49.05 -22.92
N ILE A 38 -21.12 -48.68 -23.17
CA ILE A 38 -21.49 -47.62 -24.11
C ILE A 38 -21.29 -46.23 -23.51
N VAL A 39 -21.62 -46.06 -22.24
CA VAL A 39 -21.63 -44.74 -21.58
C VAL A 39 -20.26 -44.39 -20.99
N ALA A 40 -19.46 -45.37 -20.55
CA ALA A 40 -18.16 -45.15 -19.94
C ALA A 40 -17.20 -44.23 -20.73
N PRO A 41 -17.11 -44.34 -22.08
CA PRO A 41 -16.28 -43.42 -22.86
C PRO A 41 -16.77 -41.97 -22.87
N HIS A 42 -18.03 -41.75 -22.52
CA HIS A 42 -18.69 -40.42 -22.49
C HIS A 42 -18.91 -39.87 -21.10
N ILE A 43 -18.54 -40.60 -20.06
CA ILE A 43 -18.60 -40.12 -18.69
C ILE A 43 -17.41 -39.16 -18.47
N VAL A 44 -17.69 -37.87 -18.45
CA VAL A 44 -16.74 -36.86 -18.00
C VAL A 44 -16.76 -36.93 -16.48
N PRO A 45 -15.60 -37.19 -15.82
CA PRO A 45 -15.56 -37.17 -14.35
C PRO A 45 -16.03 -35.81 -13.85
N ASP A 46 -16.95 -35.80 -12.89
CA ASP A 46 -17.33 -34.55 -12.21
C ASP A 46 -16.18 -34.12 -11.31
N THR A 47 -15.37 -33.19 -11.83
CA THR A 47 -14.26 -32.56 -11.10
C THR A 47 -14.69 -31.32 -10.33
N SER A 48 -15.99 -31.00 -10.31
CA SER A 48 -16.49 -29.76 -9.71
C SER A 48 -16.12 -29.65 -8.22
N ALA A 49 -16.26 -30.72 -7.46
CA ALA A 49 -15.91 -30.75 -6.03
C ALA A 49 -14.38 -30.56 -5.82
N GLN A 50 -13.57 -31.17 -6.70
CA GLN A 50 -12.11 -31.02 -6.64
C GLN A 50 -11.69 -29.62 -7.05
N THR A 51 -12.30 -29.06 -8.10
CA THR A 51 -12.06 -27.68 -8.53
C THR A 51 -12.45 -26.72 -7.43
N GLN A 52 -13.60 -26.91 -6.78
CA GLN A 52 -14.04 -26.09 -5.66
C GLN A 52 -13.09 -26.15 -4.46
N SER A 53 -12.53 -27.34 -4.16
CA SER A 53 -11.51 -27.51 -3.12
C SER A 53 -10.24 -26.74 -3.45
N TYR A 54 -9.76 -26.79 -4.69
CA TYR A 54 -8.59 -26.03 -5.11
C TYR A 54 -8.85 -24.52 -5.08
N THR A 55 -10.00 -24.08 -5.56
CA THR A 55 -10.37 -22.66 -5.53
C THR A 55 -10.40 -22.14 -4.07
N SER A 56 -11.04 -22.88 -3.17
CA SER A 56 -11.10 -22.49 -1.75
C SER A 56 -9.72 -22.45 -1.09
N ALA A 57 -8.83 -23.37 -1.45
CA ALA A 57 -7.45 -23.37 -0.94
C ALA A 57 -6.65 -22.16 -1.46
N VAL A 58 -6.82 -21.82 -2.74
CA VAL A 58 -6.20 -20.63 -3.34
C VAL A 58 -6.76 -19.37 -2.70
N ASP A 59 -8.07 -19.26 -2.54
CA ASP A 59 -8.72 -18.10 -1.91
C ASP A 59 -8.23 -17.93 -0.46
N ALA A 60 -8.10 -19.01 0.29
CA ALA A 60 -7.56 -18.98 1.65
C ALA A 60 -6.10 -18.50 1.67
N ALA A 61 -5.27 -18.97 0.74
CA ALA A 61 -3.88 -18.53 0.61
C ALA A 61 -3.78 -17.04 0.23
N ILE A 62 -4.60 -16.58 -0.70
CA ILE A 62 -4.68 -15.18 -1.09
C ILE A 62 -5.12 -14.32 0.10
N ALA A 63 -6.19 -14.74 0.81
CA ALA A 63 -6.69 -14.04 1.99
C ALA A 63 -5.63 -13.90 3.07
N GLU A 64 -4.81 -14.93 3.28
CA GLU A 64 -3.70 -14.90 4.23
C GLU A 64 -2.60 -13.90 3.81
N GLN A 65 -2.22 -13.90 2.54
CA GLN A 65 -1.24 -12.93 2.00
C GLN A 65 -1.77 -11.49 2.07
N MET A 66 -3.04 -11.29 1.70
CA MET A 66 -3.69 -9.98 1.81
C MET A 66 -3.73 -9.50 3.27
N ARG A 67 -4.02 -10.39 4.22
CA ARG A 67 -4.02 -10.04 5.64
C ARG A 67 -2.63 -9.62 6.10
N LYS A 68 -1.57 -10.32 5.70
CA LYS A 68 -0.18 -9.95 6.02
C LYS A 68 0.16 -8.57 5.47
N LEU A 69 -0.18 -8.30 4.20
CA LEU A 69 0.07 -7.01 3.57
C LEU A 69 -0.69 -5.87 4.28
N LEU A 70 -1.98 -6.06 4.56
CA LEU A 70 -2.81 -5.04 5.22
C LEU A 70 -2.39 -4.77 6.68
N HIS A 71 -1.69 -5.71 7.32
CA HIS A 71 -1.16 -5.53 8.67
C HIS A 71 0.32 -5.10 8.68
N GLU A 72 0.93 -4.94 7.51
CA GLU A 72 2.29 -4.42 7.42
C GLU A 72 2.32 -2.96 7.91
N PRO A 73 3.13 -2.62 8.92
CA PRO A 73 3.13 -1.27 9.50
C PRO A 73 3.43 -0.16 8.50
N ALA A 74 4.31 -0.41 7.53
CA ALA A 74 4.64 0.56 6.48
C ALA A 74 3.43 0.83 5.57
N PHE A 75 2.67 -0.23 5.22
CA PHE A 75 1.45 -0.10 4.44
C PHE A 75 0.37 0.68 5.20
N GLN A 76 0.19 0.38 6.50
CA GLN A 76 -0.78 1.09 7.34
C GLN A 76 -0.45 2.56 7.51
N GLN A 77 0.84 2.92 7.61
CA GLN A 77 1.27 4.31 7.67
C GLN A 77 0.96 5.06 6.38
N MET A 78 1.24 4.45 5.23
CA MET A 78 0.92 5.02 3.92
C MET A 78 -0.59 5.17 3.75
N GLU A 79 -1.38 4.15 4.09
CA GLU A 79 -2.85 4.22 4.06
C GLU A 79 -3.38 5.34 4.96
N ALA A 80 -2.84 5.47 6.17
CA ALA A 80 -3.25 6.52 7.11
C ALA A 80 -2.96 7.93 6.55
N ALA A 81 -1.80 8.13 5.90
CA ALA A 81 -1.46 9.39 5.26
C ALA A 81 -2.44 9.73 4.12
N TRP A 82 -2.72 8.79 3.22
CA TRP A 82 -3.67 9.00 2.13
C TRP A 82 -5.11 9.20 2.62
N ARG A 83 -5.53 8.51 3.67
CA ARG A 83 -6.84 8.76 4.31
C ARG A 83 -6.91 10.15 4.94
N GLY A 84 -5.81 10.63 5.51
CA GLY A 84 -5.70 12.00 6.02
C GLY A 84 -5.88 13.04 4.92
N VAL A 85 -5.22 12.86 3.77
CA VAL A 85 -5.39 13.72 2.59
C VAL A 85 -6.83 13.66 2.06
N GLN A 86 -7.39 12.47 1.94
CA GLN A 86 -8.78 12.30 1.50
C GLN A 86 -9.77 13.01 2.43
N TRP A 87 -9.57 12.87 3.75
CA TRP A 87 -10.39 13.54 4.74
C TRP A 87 -10.30 15.08 4.61
N LEU A 88 -9.08 15.59 4.42
CA LEU A 88 -8.85 17.01 4.26
C LEU A 88 -9.58 17.55 3.02
N ILE A 89 -9.44 16.88 1.86
CA ILE A 89 -10.11 17.25 0.62
C ILE A 89 -11.63 17.19 0.77
N ALA A 90 -12.15 16.19 1.48
CA ALA A 90 -13.59 16.02 1.65
C ALA A 90 -14.23 17.06 2.60
N ASN A 91 -13.44 17.67 3.49
CA ASN A 91 -13.94 18.61 4.52
C ASN A 91 -13.47 20.06 4.29
N ALA A 92 -12.52 20.30 3.39
CA ALA A 92 -12.11 21.64 3.00
C ALA A 92 -12.90 22.08 1.76
N GLU A 93 -13.42 23.28 1.78
CA GLU A 93 -14.00 23.92 0.60
C GLU A 93 -12.85 24.43 -0.27
N LEU A 94 -12.41 23.58 -1.20
CA LEU A 94 -11.32 23.90 -2.11
C LEU A 94 -11.88 24.68 -3.30
N ASP A 95 -11.40 25.90 -3.47
CA ASP A 95 -11.80 26.82 -4.53
C ASP A 95 -10.59 27.66 -5.00
N GLU A 96 -10.84 28.82 -5.61
CA GLU A 96 -9.79 29.73 -6.03
C GLU A 96 -9.06 30.37 -4.84
N ASP A 97 -9.70 30.49 -3.67
CA ASP A 97 -9.16 31.11 -2.46
C ASP A 97 -8.41 30.11 -1.58
N LEU A 98 -8.78 28.81 -1.62
CA LEU A 98 -8.16 27.75 -0.85
C LEU A 98 -7.64 26.63 -1.73
N GLN A 99 -6.35 26.59 -1.97
CA GLN A 99 -5.68 25.56 -2.77
C GLN A 99 -4.87 24.63 -1.90
N LEU A 100 -4.99 23.32 -2.17
CA LEU A 100 -4.21 22.27 -1.52
C LEU A 100 -3.08 21.81 -2.44
N HIS A 101 -1.87 21.84 -1.94
CA HIS A 101 -0.68 21.32 -2.63
C HIS A 101 -0.09 20.16 -1.84
N LEU A 102 0.29 19.10 -2.55
CA LEU A 102 1.00 17.97 -1.95
C LEU A 102 2.51 18.14 -2.22
N PHE A 103 3.29 17.96 -1.17
CA PHE A 103 4.73 17.95 -1.24
C PHE A 103 5.23 16.57 -0.80
N ASP A 104 5.77 15.80 -1.75
CA ASP A 104 6.27 14.46 -1.51
C ASP A 104 7.72 14.53 -1.03
N VAL A 105 7.91 14.31 0.26
CA VAL A 105 9.21 14.30 0.92
C VAL A 105 9.14 13.39 2.13
N THR A 106 10.16 12.60 2.35
CA THR A 106 10.25 11.73 3.52
C THR A 106 10.77 12.50 4.74
N ARG A 107 10.47 11.99 5.94
CA ARG A 107 11.01 12.55 7.19
C ARG A 107 12.54 12.55 7.22
N ASP A 108 13.15 11.49 6.69
CA ASP A 108 14.62 11.34 6.69
C ASP A 108 15.29 12.31 5.70
N GLU A 109 14.66 12.59 4.56
CA GLU A 109 15.11 13.64 3.64
C GLU A 109 15.02 15.02 4.28
N LEU A 110 13.93 15.33 4.98
CA LEU A 110 13.81 16.60 5.72
C LEU A 110 14.89 16.73 6.80
N LEU A 111 15.18 15.67 7.52
CA LEU A 111 16.23 15.65 8.52
C LEU A 111 17.60 15.88 7.89
N ALA A 112 17.91 15.17 6.80
CA ALA A 112 19.15 15.32 6.09
C ALA A 112 19.34 16.75 5.53
N ASP A 113 18.27 17.35 5.01
CA ASP A 113 18.26 18.73 4.49
C ASP A 113 18.55 19.75 5.60
N VAL A 114 17.91 19.61 6.76
CA VAL A 114 18.13 20.48 7.91
C VAL A 114 19.56 20.34 8.47
N VAL A 115 20.06 19.11 8.55
CA VAL A 115 21.43 18.84 9.01
C VAL A 115 22.45 19.43 8.03
N ALA A 116 22.26 19.26 6.73
CA ALA A 116 23.14 19.81 5.70
C ALA A 116 23.19 21.34 5.72
N ALA A 117 22.10 21.99 6.09
CA ALA A 117 22.02 23.44 6.18
C ALA A 117 22.76 24.04 7.39
N GLN A 118 23.27 23.23 8.32
CA GLN A 118 24.10 23.65 9.46
C GLN A 118 23.52 24.85 10.26
N GLY A 119 22.22 24.83 10.49
CA GLY A 119 21.49 25.89 11.19
C GLY A 119 21.03 27.07 10.32
N GLN A 120 21.43 27.12 9.06
CA GLN A 120 20.97 28.15 8.11
C GLN A 120 19.68 27.68 7.42
N LEU A 121 18.56 27.75 8.11
CA LEU A 121 17.29 27.22 7.65
C LEU A 121 16.81 27.78 6.30
N THR A 122 17.22 28.98 5.94
CA THR A 122 16.95 29.60 4.64
C THR A 122 17.72 28.97 3.48
N GLN A 123 18.69 28.12 3.78
CA GLN A 123 19.46 27.36 2.78
C GLN A 123 18.91 25.95 2.57
N THR A 124 17.95 25.51 3.38
CA THR A 124 17.31 24.20 3.21
C THR A 124 16.58 24.12 1.87
N GLY A 125 16.57 22.93 1.26
CA GLY A 125 15.79 22.65 0.06
C GLY A 125 14.30 22.86 0.28
N LEU A 126 13.80 22.48 1.46
CA LEU A 126 12.42 22.74 1.87
C LEU A 126 12.11 24.24 1.85
N TYR A 127 12.92 25.08 2.49
CA TYR A 127 12.71 26.52 2.50
C TYR A 127 12.69 27.10 1.09
N ARG A 128 13.64 26.70 0.24
CA ARG A 128 13.70 27.16 -1.16
C ARG A 128 12.47 26.72 -1.95
N ALA A 129 12.03 25.46 -1.82
CA ALA A 129 10.84 24.95 -2.48
C ALA A 129 9.58 25.73 -2.09
N LEU A 130 9.48 26.10 -0.80
CA LEU A 130 8.36 26.88 -0.29
C LEU A 130 8.45 28.37 -0.67
N ALA A 131 9.64 28.95 -0.69
CA ALA A 131 9.86 30.37 -0.93
C ALA A 131 9.91 30.73 -2.42
N ASP A 132 10.66 29.97 -3.22
CA ASP A 132 10.99 30.34 -4.59
C ASP A 132 9.78 30.27 -5.53
N ARG A 133 8.88 29.33 -5.26
CA ARG A 133 7.68 29.14 -6.08
C ARG A 133 6.76 30.37 -6.09
N TRP A 134 6.79 31.20 -5.05
CA TRP A 134 5.87 32.31 -4.84
C TRP A 134 6.56 33.69 -4.80
N ARG A 135 7.84 33.73 -4.49
CA ARG A 135 8.56 35.01 -4.37
C ARG A 135 8.77 35.75 -5.69
N ASN A 136 8.94 35.00 -6.77
CA ASN A 136 9.34 35.53 -8.05
C ASN A 136 8.20 35.55 -9.08
N VAL A 137 6.98 35.21 -8.67
CA VAL A 137 5.81 35.19 -9.54
C VAL A 137 4.89 36.37 -9.20
N PRO A 138 4.60 37.30 -10.15
CA PRO A 138 3.62 38.34 -9.93
C PRO A 138 2.26 37.73 -9.57
N GLY A 139 1.66 38.13 -8.44
CA GLY A 139 0.42 37.56 -7.93
C GLY A 139 0.58 36.22 -7.21
N GLY A 140 1.82 35.79 -6.91
CA GLY A 140 2.07 34.57 -6.14
C GLY A 140 1.48 34.66 -4.74
N GLN A 141 0.70 33.65 -4.37
CA GLN A 141 0.11 33.52 -3.04
C GLN A 141 1.10 32.80 -2.11
N SER A 142 1.16 33.22 -0.86
CA SER A 142 1.98 32.57 0.15
C SER A 142 1.24 31.43 0.83
N TRP A 143 2.01 30.52 1.43
CA TRP A 143 1.43 29.42 2.19
C TRP A 143 0.75 29.91 3.46
N SER A 144 -0.51 29.54 3.67
CA SER A 144 -1.26 29.85 4.89
C SER A 144 -1.01 28.82 5.99
N ALA A 145 -0.80 27.57 5.60
CA ALA A 145 -0.54 26.47 6.52
C ALA A 145 0.36 25.42 5.88
N LEU A 146 1.17 24.77 6.72
CA LEU A 146 1.95 23.58 6.39
C LEU A 146 1.48 22.45 7.28
N VAL A 147 1.07 21.34 6.70
CA VAL A 147 0.60 20.15 7.41
C VAL A 147 1.55 19.00 7.14
N GLY A 148 2.24 18.53 8.16
CA GLY A 148 3.11 17.36 8.07
C GLY A 148 2.37 16.09 8.50
N LEU A 149 2.33 15.08 7.63
CA LEU A 149 1.74 13.76 7.92
C LEU A 149 2.79 12.80 8.51
N TYR A 150 3.71 13.31 9.30
CA TYR A 150 4.76 12.54 9.97
C TYR A 150 4.42 12.23 11.41
N ARG A 151 5.02 11.17 11.93
CA ARG A 151 5.00 10.87 13.36
C ARG A 151 6.31 11.33 13.99
N PHE A 152 6.22 12.12 15.03
CA PHE A 152 7.35 12.59 15.82
C PHE A 152 7.34 11.89 17.18
N GLY A 153 8.49 11.39 17.60
CA GLY A 153 8.70 10.85 18.93
C GLY A 153 9.30 11.90 19.89
N PRO A 154 9.54 11.53 21.15
CA PRO A 154 10.15 12.41 22.14
C PRO A 154 11.68 12.51 22.03
N GLY A 155 12.31 11.89 21.02
CA GLY A 155 13.76 11.91 20.83
C GLY A 155 14.28 13.26 20.34
N ASP A 156 15.49 13.60 20.73
CA ASP A 156 16.13 14.88 20.40
C ASP A 156 16.15 15.19 18.90
N THR A 157 16.31 14.17 18.08
CA THR A 157 16.30 14.29 16.61
C THR A 157 14.94 14.75 16.10
N ASP A 158 13.87 14.16 16.63
CA ASP A 158 12.49 14.49 16.22
C ASP A 158 12.10 15.88 16.73
N VAL A 159 12.44 16.19 17.95
CA VAL A 159 12.21 17.52 18.54
C VAL A 159 12.99 18.58 17.77
N GLY A 160 14.25 18.31 17.41
CA GLY A 160 15.07 19.20 16.61
C GLY A 160 14.50 19.44 15.22
N LEU A 161 14.04 18.38 14.54
CA LEU A 161 13.41 18.50 13.24
C LEU A 161 12.10 19.28 13.31
N LEU A 162 11.25 19.00 14.31
CA LEU A 162 9.99 19.72 14.51
C LEU A 162 10.23 21.21 14.79
N ALA A 163 11.22 21.54 15.60
CA ALA A 163 11.63 22.93 15.86
C ALA A 163 12.11 23.63 14.58
N ALA A 164 12.92 22.95 13.75
CA ALA A 164 13.39 23.48 12.48
C ALA A 164 12.23 23.75 11.50
N LEU A 165 11.29 22.80 11.37
CA LEU A 165 10.10 22.97 10.54
C LEU A 165 9.24 24.14 11.04
N GLY A 166 9.05 24.28 12.35
CA GLY A 166 8.33 25.40 12.94
C GLY A 166 9.00 26.75 12.67
N MET A 167 10.34 26.82 12.73
CA MET A 167 11.08 28.04 12.39
C MET A 167 10.98 28.36 10.90
N ILE A 168 11.05 27.37 10.00
CA ILE A 168 10.86 27.58 8.56
C ILE A 168 9.46 28.15 8.30
N ALA A 169 8.44 27.59 8.91
CA ALA A 169 7.07 28.10 8.80
C ALA A 169 6.93 29.54 9.32
N ALA A 170 7.54 29.85 10.45
CA ALA A 170 7.55 31.20 11.03
C ALA A 170 8.26 32.22 10.12
N ILE A 171 9.41 31.87 9.52
CA ILE A 171 10.12 32.72 8.59
C ILE A 171 9.24 33.03 7.37
N GLN A 172 8.49 32.06 6.88
CA GLN A 172 7.57 32.24 5.76
C GLN A 172 6.43 33.23 6.12
N ALA A 173 5.84 33.09 7.31
CA ALA A 173 4.78 33.95 7.78
C ALA A 173 5.24 35.41 7.96
N VAL A 174 6.43 35.65 8.56
CA VAL A 174 7.00 36.99 8.76
C VAL A 174 7.32 37.67 7.43
N THR A 175 7.87 36.91 6.47
CA THR A 175 8.18 37.45 5.13
C THR A 175 6.91 37.90 4.40
N GLN A 176 5.78 37.30 4.69
CA GLN A 176 4.48 37.67 4.16
C GLN A 176 3.95 38.98 4.75
N SER A 177 3.98 39.11 6.09
CA SER A 177 3.53 40.34 6.76
C SER A 177 4.32 41.60 6.40
N ALA A 178 5.57 41.46 5.98
CA ALA A 178 6.40 42.57 5.54
C ALA A 178 6.09 43.06 4.09
N ARG A 179 5.23 42.35 3.36
CA ARG A 179 4.85 42.64 1.97
C ARG A 179 3.47 43.28 1.80
N ASN A 180 2.63 43.16 2.82
CA ASN A 180 1.31 43.81 2.91
C ASN A 180 1.44 45.16 3.58
#